data_44c09be606d859b227ff80eee9b0bffb
#
_entry.id   44c09be606d859b227ff80eee9b0bffb
#
_cell.length_a   1.000
_cell.length_b   1.000
_cell.length_c   1.000
_cell.angle_alpha   90.00
_cell.angle_beta   90.00
_cell.angle_gamma   90.00
#
_symmetry.space_group_name_H-M   'P 1'
#
loop_
_entity.id
_entity.type
_entity.pdbx_description
1 polymer ?
#
loop_
_entity_poly.entity_id
_entity_poly.type
_entity_poly.pdbx_seq_one_letter_code
_entity_poly.pdbx_strand_id
1 'polypeptide(L)'
;MRYTITEEDKLLFSQGALDYKYRFSVMKGSQIVDVLYGVSQAGTYGINGESDIRRTLNFTLTLEEFHTNIEEKIQSWFGLDFKFEIGIYSILNNDYLWYPCGTYLITASNTQYNSTSHTLSLTVSDWFAKLNGTRNGQIGGSPLIKIPVQDEDGNKSTLRDVLSVVVKQQGGIENYIIDDIGEFYGMQSNNPDYEKYREDNPDWNRLPYDLEFNIGCMAADEINEITGLYPYIQKYFDVYNNFCCHGIPSCENDPITLDNSFLKSVITESGESADYDIENIRNVTEVLGSVYDIDRMATECTMSGNTYRLQLTEYDKYVSNDYIAFIPNADSLDRMQLQINGLSPVPIYYENTTTPVAKGTMHKDETYVLLYKKVDSAGRFYYLGQYQPHAVCVLTASSDDPVYTKQYFTERYNCKNIVFRVEPDNPFTIQQIGIVLDVKTGDKYENIQSDSVAIENAIYDNIKTSSWNDAVTITTLCIPWLDVFEKVTWQKQDTGEPCQYIIKNISHNLGGTVPTTSITMYRFHP
;
A
#
# COMPACT_ATOMS: atom_id res chain seq x y z
N MET A 1 15.44 4.74 6.77
CA MET A 1 16.80 4.41 6.24
C MET A 1 17.09 2.97 6.64
N ARG A 2 17.46 2.12 5.69
CA ARG A 2 17.88 0.74 5.99
C ARG A 2 19.33 0.74 6.48
N TYR A 3 19.72 -0.34 7.17
CA TYR A 3 21.14 -0.54 7.48
C TYR A 3 21.94 -0.65 6.17
N THR A 4 23.04 0.05 6.08
CA THR A 4 23.90 -0.01 4.89
C THR A 4 24.88 -1.16 5.06
N ILE A 5 24.68 -2.24 4.31
CA ILE A 5 25.52 -3.44 4.33
C ILE A 5 26.90 -3.12 3.78
N THR A 6 27.94 -3.53 4.50
CA THR A 6 29.34 -3.40 4.09
C THR A 6 29.92 -4.77 3.72
N GLU A 7 31.05 -4.79 3.04
CA GLU A 7 31.75 -6.05 2.76
C GLU A 7 32.26 -6.70 4.06
N GLU A 8 32.53 -5.94 5.11
CA GLU A 8 32.91 -6.46 6.43
C GLU A 8 31.76 -7.27 7.03
N ASP A 9 30.52 -6.80 6.90
CA ASP A 9 29.33 -7.52 7.40
C ASP A 9 29.18 -8.89 6.73
N LYS A 10 29.45 -8.97 5.43
CA LYS A 10 29.42 -10.25 4.69
C LYS A 10 30.58 -11.18 5.09
N LEU A 11 31.76 -10.61 5.32
CA LEU A 11 32.95 -11.36 5.74
C LEU A 11 32.78 -12.03 7.12
N LEU A 12 31.92 -11.52 8.01
CA LEU A 12 31.61 -12.17 9.27
C LEU A 12 31.16 -13.62 9.09
N PHE A 13 30.38 -13.89 8.05
CA PHE A 13 29.85 -15.23 7.76
C PHE A 13 30.89 -16.21 7.21
N SER A 14 32.07 -15.75 6.85
CA SER A 14 33.20 -16.62 6.49
C SER A 14 34.05 -17.05 7.70
N GLN A 15 33.73 -16.56 8.89
CA GLN A 15 34.38 -17.01 10.14
C GLN A 15 33.96 -18.47 10.48
N GLY A 16 34.89 -19.23 11.05
CA GLY A 16 34.64 -20.64 11.38
C GLY A 16 33.63 -20.86 12.52
N ALA A 17 33.28 -19.80 13.26
CA ALA A 17 32.24 -19.82 14.30
C ALA A 17 31.62 -18.43 14.40
N LEU A 18 30.30 -18.39 14.61
CA LEU A 18 29.55 -17.16 14.87
C LEU A 18 29.08 -17.17 16.33
N ASP A 19 29.36 -16.09 17.04
CA ASP A 19 28.87 -15.85 18.40
C ASP A 19 27.91 -14.65 18.36
N TYR A 20 26.68 -14.86 18.87
CA TYR A 20 25.61 -13.86 18.85
C TYR A 20 25.31 -13.36 20.24
N LYS A 21 25.08 -12.06 20.37
CA LYS A 21 24.55 -11.43 21.59
C LYS A 21 23.34 -10.57 21.29
N TYR A 22 22.47 -10.42 22.27
CA TYR A 22 21.27 -9.60 22.20
C TYR A 22 21.34 -8.49 23.23
N ARG A 23 20.92 -7.29 22.82
CA ARG A 23 20.87 -6.13 23.70
C ARG A 23 19.51 -5.44 23.58
N PHE A 24 18.85 -5.24 24.72
CA PHE A 24 17.62 -4.46 24.84
C PHE A 24 17.94 -3.21 25.65
N SER A 25 17.83 -2.06 25.04
CA SER A 25 17.97 -0.77 25.71
C SER A 25 16.60 -0.15 25.92
N VAL A 26 16.27 0.15 27.18
CA VAL A 26 15.06 0.89 27.53
C VAL A 26 15.36 2.37 27.37
N MET A 27 14.55 3.07 26.56
CA MET A 27 14.81 4.42 26.12
C MET A 27 13.75 5.38 26.65
N LYS A 28 14.18 6.55 27.13
CA LYS A 28 13.32 7.72 27.37
C LYS A 28 13.75 8.84 26.42
N GLY A 29 13.04 8.98 25.32
CA GLY A 29 13.50 9.81 24.21
C GLY A 29 14.84 9.26 23.66
N SER A 30 15.87 10.08 23.63
CA SER A 30 17.22 9.66 23.16
C SER A 30 18.12 9.07 24.27
N GLN A 31 17.67 9.04 25.52
CA GLN A 31 18.48 8.57 26.65
C GLN A 31 18.21 7.10 26.97
N ILE A 32 19.25 6.31 27.14
CA ILE A 32 19.16 4.94 27.67
C ILE A 32 18.98 5.06 29.19
N VAL A 33 17.86 4.53 29.71
CA VAL A 33 17.56 4.52 31.15
C VAL A 33 17.82 3.18 31.80
N ASP A 34 17.80 2.09 31.01
CA ASP A 34 18.10 0.74 31.48
C ASP A 34 18.62 -0.11 30.31
N VAL A 35 19.37 -1.16 30.59
CA VAL A 35 19.82 -2.13 29.60
C VAL A 35 19.55 -3.52 30.14
N LEU A 36 18.72 -4.28 29.43
CA LEU A 36 18.35 -5.63 29.79
C LEU A 36 19.35 -6.61 29.15
N TYR A 37 20.11 -7.27 29.96
CA TYR A 37 20.98 -8.39 29.58
C TYR A 37 20.34 -9.72 30.03
N GLY A 38 20.59 -10.78 29.31
CA GLY A 38 20.16 -12.11 29.75
C GLY A 38 18.78 -12.52 29.26
N VAL A 39 18.55 -12.43 27.95
CA VAL A 39 17.45 -13.15 27.30
C VAL A 39 17.69 -14.65 27.50
N SER A 40 16.96 -15.25 28.42
CA SER A 40 17.21 -16.66 28.84
C SER A 40 16.53 -17.69 27.96
N GLN A 41 15.49 -17.26 27.25
CA GLN A 41 14.79 -18.08 26.28
C GLN A 41 14.59 -17.30 25.01
N ALA A 42 14.87 -17.97 23.98
CA ALA A 42 14.73 -17.51 22.62
C ALA A 42 13.40 -16.89 22.32
N GLY A 43 13.50 -15.75 21.70
CA GLY A 43 12.40 -15.06 21.10
C GLY A 43 12.35 -15.27 19.60
N THR A 44 11.31 -14.75 19.01
CA THR A 44 11.17 -14.61 17.56
C THR A 44 11.11 -13.14 17.21
N TYR A 45 12.01 -12.71 16.33
CA TYR A 45 11.98 -11.41 15.72
C TYR A 45 11.44 -11.55 14.29
N GLY A 46 10.26 -11.01 14.04
CA GLY A 46 9.56 -11.09 12.76
C GLY A 46 9.52 -9.76 12.04
N ILE A 47 9.69 -9.79 10.71
CA ILE A 47 9.50 -8.66 9.82
C ILE A 47 8.53 -9.10 8.72
N ASN A 48 7.33 -8.51 8.69
CA ASN A 48 6.29 -8.83 7.71
C ASN A 48 6.03 -7.62 6.81
N GLY A 49 6.34 -7.75 5.52
CA GLY A 49 6.17 -6.68 4.53
C GLY A 49 4.71 -6.31 4.25
N GLU A 50 3.78 -7.24 4.49
CA GLU A 50 2.35 -7.06 4.20
C GLU A 50 1.54 -6.57 5.42
N SER A 51 2.20 -6.41 6.57
CA SER A 51 1.56 -5.92 7.80
C SER A 51 1.88 -4.45 8.05
N ASP A 52 0.90 -3.71 8.53
CA ASP A 52 1.09 -2.33 8.99
C ASP A 52 2.11 -2.25 10.13
N ILE A 53 1.96 -3.11 11.14
CA ILE A 53 3.01 -3.36 12.12
C ILE A 53 4.03 -4.29 11.46
N ARG A 54 5.08 -3.71 10.90
CA ARG A 54 6.07 -4.47 10.12
C ARG A 54 6.94 -5.34 10.99
N ARG A 55 7.36 -4.84 12.15
CA ARG A 55 8.30 -5.52 13.05
C ARG A 55 7.67 -5.87 14.38
N THR A 56 7.78 -7.14 14.72
CA THR A 56 7.34 -7.67 16.02
C THR A 56 8.44 -8.49 16.65
N LEU A 57 8.53 -8.45 17.98
CA LEU A 57 9.50 -9.23 18.71
C LEU A 57 8.87 -9.82 19.96
N ASN A 58 9.02 -11.13 20.14
CA ASN A 58 8.67 -11.84 21.36
C ASN A 58 9.93 -12.31 22.03
N PHE A 59 10.07 -12.03 23.32
CA PHE A 59 11.22 -12.50 24.10
C PHE A 59 10.85 -12.74 25.56
N THR A 60 11.63 -13.59 26.23
CA THR A 60 11.44 -13.93 27.63
C THR A 60 12.70 -13.58 28.41
N LEU A 61 12.53 -12.79 29.44
CA LEU A 61 13.58 -12.44 30.39
C LEU A 61 13.51 -13.36 31.61
N THR A 62 14.64 -13.87 32.06
CA THR A 62 14.77 -14.45 33.41
C THR A 62 15.05 -13.31 34.38
N LEU A 63 14.28 -13.22 35.44
CA LEU A 63 14.44 -12.21 36.46
C LEU A 63 15.37 -12.78 37.54
N GLU A 64 16.53 -12.17 37.72
CA GLU A 64 17.54 -12.63 38.69
C GLU A 64 17.10 -12.37 40.12
N GLU A 65 16.29 -11.35 40.37
CA GLU A 65 15.80 -10.99 41.70
C GLU A 65 14.37 -11.48 41.92
N PHE A 66 14.23 -12.48 42.82
CA PHE A 66 12.93 -13.06 43.18
C PHE A 66 11.95 -12.10 43.84
N HIS A 67 12.38 -10.90 44.25
CA HIS A 67 11.56 -9.90 44.93
C HIS A 67 11.28 -8.63 44.10
N THR A 68 11.60 -8.62 42.82
CA THR A 68 11.29 -7.48 41.96
C THR A 68 9.77 -7.37 41.80
N ASN A 69 9.20 -6.21 42.17
CA ASN A 69 7.81 -5.91 41.86
C ASN A 69 7.66 -5.68 40.36
N ILE A 70 7.23 -6.72 39.64
CA ILE A 70 7.13 -6.72 38.19
C ILE A 70 6.08 -5.71 37.71
N GLU A 71 4.99 -5.54 38.46
CA GLU A 71 3.95 -4.56 38.10
C GLU A 71 4.53 -3.14 38.09
N GLU A 72 5.28 -2.76 39.12
CA GLU A 72 5.94 -1.45 39.16
C GLU A 72 6.96 -1.30 38.02
N LYS A 73 7.69 -2.36 37.69
CA LYS A 73 8.67 -2.35 36.62
C LYS A 73 7.99 -2.19 35.24
N ILE A 74 6.94 -2.95 34.96
CA ILE A 74 6.15 -2.83 33.72
C ILE A 74 5.48 -1.44 33.66
N GLN A 75 4.92 -0.95 34.77
CA GLN A 75 4.34 0.40 34.84
C GLN A 75 5.40 1.48 34.54
N SER A 76 6.61 1.33 35.07
CA SER A 76 7.71 2.28 34.81
C SER A 76 8.18 2.26 33.37
N TRP A 77 8.03 1.13 32.67
CA TRP A 77 8.37 0.97 31.27
C TRP A 77 7.23 1.35 30.30
N PHE A 78 6.00 1.47 30.83
CA PHE A 78 4.86 1.88 30.03
C PHE A 78 5.06 3.30 29.49
N GLY A 79 5.11 3.43 28.18
CA GLY A 79 5.41 4.71 27.51
C GLY A 79 6.91 4.96 27.26
N LEU A 80 7.77 4.01 27.60
CA LEU A 80 9.17 3.99 27.16
C LEU A 80 9.33 3.18 25.88
N ASP A 81 10.40 3.46 25.16
CA ASP A 81 10.76 2.75 23.94
C ASP A 81 11.78 1.66 24.24
N PHE A 82 11.75 0.56 23.48
CA PHE A 82 12.68 -0.56 23.57
C PHE A 82 13.49 -0.67 22.29
N LYS A 83 14.77 -0.34 22.33
CA LYS A 83 15.68 -0.55 21.20
C LYS A 83 16.26 -1.96 21.27
N PHE A 84 16.10 -2.73 20.20
CA PHE A 84 16.65 -4.07 20.07
C PHE A 84 17.81 -4.08 19.09
N GLU A 85 18.90 -4.76 19.47
CA GLU A 85 20.11 -4.91 18.66
C GLU A 85 20.62 -6.34 18.76
N ILE A 86 21.10 -6.88 17.64
CA ILE A 86 21.80 -8.16 17.54
C ILE A 86 23.28 -7.88 17.30
N GLY A 87 24.14 -8.39 18.14
CA GLY A 87 25.60 -8.33 17.99
C GLY A 87 26.15 -9.64 17.44
N ILE A 88 27.05 -9.56 16.48
CA ILE A 88 27.86 -10.68 15.97
C ILE A 88 29.32 -10.40 16.29
N TYR A 89 30.00 -11.35 16.93
CA TYR A 89 31.42 -11.21 17.26
C TYR A 89 32.28 -11.21 16.00
N SER A 90 33.09 -10.18 15.82
CA SER A 90 34.09 -10.08 14.77
C SER A 90 35.47 -10.47 15.30
N ILE A 91 36.02 -11.53 14.76
CA ILE A 91 37.39 -11.96 15.10
C ILE A 91 38.40 -10.89 14.68
N LEU A 92 38.15 -10.20 13.57
CA LEU A 92 39.02 -9.15 13.07
C LEU A 92 39.09 -7.94 14.01
N ASN A 93 37.94 -7.53 14.54
CA ASN A 93 37.82 -6.36 15.41
C ASN A 93 38.01 -6.71 16.91
N ASN A 94 38.01 -8.00 17.25
CA ASN A 94 38.00 -8.51 18.60
C ASN A 94 36.89 -7.90 19.47
N ASP A 95 35.72 -7.62 18.86
CA ASP A 95 34.55 -7.02 19.49
C ASP A 95 33.26 -7.41 18.73
N TYR A 96 32.09 -7.09 19.30
CA TYR A 96 30.80 -7.30 18.67
C TYR A 96 30.43 -6.17 17.72
N LEU A 97 30.11 -6.49 16.50
CA LEU A 97 29.42 -5.58 15.59
C LEU A 97 27.91 -5.62 15.89
N TRP A 98 27.35 -4.48 16.26
CA TRP A 98 25.95 -4.36 16.68
C TRP A 98 25.06 -3.85 15.55
N TYR A 99 24.04 -4.64 15.22
CA TYR A 99 23.07 -4.36 14.18
C TYR A 99 21.75 -3.90 14.80
N PRO A 100 21.27 -2.69 14.46
CA PRO A 100 19.98 -2.21 14.93
C PRO A 100 18.85 -2.99 14.28
N CYS A 101 17.95 -3.53 15.11
CA CYS A 101 16.78 -4.28 14.66
C CYS A 101 15.45 -3.52 14.83
N GLY A 102 15.50 -2.33 15.41
CA GLY A 102 14.34 -1.45 15.54
C GLY A 102 14.10 -0.94 16.95
N THR A 103 13.08 -0.08 17.05
CA THR A 103 12.59 0.49 18.30
C THR A 103 11.12 0.14 18.49
N TYR A 104 10.76 -0.30 19.67
CA TYR A 104 9.50 -0.99 19.96
C TYR A 104 8.77 -0.40 21.15
N LEU A 105 7.47 -0.70 21.21
CA LEU A 105 6.59 -0.48 22.36
C LEU A 105 6.13 -1.83 22.90
N ILE A 106 5.98 -1.95 24.22
CA ILE A 106 5.35 -3.13 24.81
C ILE A 106 3.87 -3.14 24.42
N THR A 107 3.42 -4.23 23.82
CA THR A 107 2.00 -4.45 23.46
C THR A 107 1.35 -5.52 24.31
N ALA A 108 2.13 -6.50 24.81
CA ALA A 108 1.66 -7.50 25.77
C ALA A 108 2.78 -7.94 26.69
N SER A 109 2.40 -8.39 27.89
CA SER A 109 3.32 -8.97 28.88
C SER A 109 2.68 -10.14 29.59
N ASN A 110 3.48 -11.15 29.91
CA ASN A 110 3.07 -12.31 30.70
C ASN A 110 4.19 -12.70 31.65
N THR A 111 3.84 -13.02 32.90
CA THR A 111 4.79 -13.49 33.93
C THR A 111 4.53 -14.91 34.29
N GLN A 112 5.59 -15.68 34.47
CA GLN A 112 5.53 -17.04 35.01
C GLN A 112 6.50 -17.16 36.18
N TYR A 113 5.98 -17.68 37.28
CA TYR A 113 6.75 -17.96 38.49
C TYR A 113 6.59 -19.43 38.89
N ASN A 114 7.70 -20.07 39.11
CA ASN A 114 7.73 -21.40 39.71
C ASN A 114 8.90 -21.49 40.71
N SER A 115 9.06 -22.63 41.39
CA SER A 115 10.09 -22.82 42.44
C SER A 115 11.54 -22.69 41.95
N THR A 116 11.75 -22.69 40.63
CA THR A 116 13.10 -22.71 40.03
C THR A 116 13.35 -21.56 39.07
N SER A 117 12.29 -20.87 38.65
CA SER A 117 12.42 -19.78 37.68
C SER A 117 11.33 -18.71 37.85
N HIS A 118 11.73 -17.47 37.61
CA HIS A 118 10.84 -16.34 37.51
C HIS A 118 11.09 -15.65 36.15
N THR A 119 10.11 -15.68 35.26
CA THR A 119 10.27 -15.20 33.90
C THR A 119 9.22 -14.15 33.54
N LEU A 120 9.63 -13.22 32.72
CA LEU A 120 8.78 -12.18 32.11
C LEU A 120 8.85 -12.30 30.59
N SER A 121 7.75 -12.70 29.99
CA SER A 121 7.61 -12.71 28.52
C SER A 121 7.00 -11.39 28.06
N LEU A 122 7.62 -10.77 27.08
CA LEU A 122 7.18 -9.51 26.48
C LEU A 122 6.93 -9.71 24.98
N THR A 123 5.82 -9.14 24.51
CA THR A 123 5.55 -8.91 23.09
C THR A 123 5.68 -7.42 22.84
N VAL A 124 6.50 -7.07 21.86
CA VAL A 124 6.73 -5.67 21.49
C VAL A 124 6.49 -5.50 19.99
N SER A 125 5.99 -4.34 19.60
CA SER A 125 5.67 -3.97 18.22
C SER A 125 6.32 -2.65 17.87
N ASP A 126 6.60 -2.41 16.61
CA ASP A 126 7.14 -1.14 16.13
C ASP A 126 6.17 0.04 16.38
N TRP A 127 6.62 1.24 16.06
CA TRP A 127 5.88 2.46 16.35
C TRP A 127 4.60 2.65 15.52
N PHE A 128 4.33 1.80 14.54
CA PHE A 128 3.04 1.80 13.86
C PHE A 128 1.87 1.53 14.85
N ALA A 129 2.17 0.87 15.96
CA ALA A 129 1.24 0.70 17.08
C ALA A 129 0.75 2.03 17.71
N LYS A 130 1.45 3.15 17.47
CA LYS A 130 1.01 4.49 17.88
C LYS A 130 0.00 5.12 16.89
N LEU A 131 -0.16 4.56 15.71
CA LEU A 131 -0.97 5.10 14.62
C LEU A 131 -2.29 4.33 14.41
N ASN A 132 -2.30 3.04 14.75
CA ASN A 132 -3.38 2.10 14.41
C ASN A 132 -4.33 1.75 15.56
N GLY A 133 -4.34 2.52 16.63
CA GLY A 133 -5.20 2.30 17.79
C GLY A 133 -4.68 1.31 18.84
N THR A 134 -3.60 0.56 18.57
CA THR A 134 -3.05 -0.39 19.56
C THR A 134 -2.55 0.33 20.81
N ARG A 135 -1.91 1.47 20.65
CA ARG A 135 -1.43 2.32 21.75
C ARG A 135 -2.01 3.73 21.68
N ASN A 136 -2.17 4.28 20.51
CA ASN A 136 -2.71 5.60 20.21
C ASN A 136 -3.11 5.64 18.73
N GLY A 137 -3.41 6.81 18.18
CA GLY A 137 -3.63 7.02 16.75
C GLY A 137 -5.06 7.42 16.43
N GLN A 138 -6.00 7.32 17.38
CA GLN A 138 -7.37 7.75 17.14
C GLN A 138 -7.45 9.27 17.01
N ILE A 139 -8.04 9.73 15.91
CA ILE A 139 -8.22 11.16 15.63
C ILE A 139 -9.55 11.61 16.20
N GLY A 140 -9.48 12.59 17.11
CA GLY A 140 -10.65 13.16 17.78
C GLY A 140 -10.96 14.56 17.30
N GLY A 141 -12.15 15.06 17.68
CA GLY A 141 -12.50 16.49 17.61
C GLY A 141 -13.14 16.97 16.32
N SER A 142 -13.15 16.21 15.24
CA SER A 142 -13.87 16.58 14.02
C SER A 142 -14.91 15.52 13.64
N PRO A 143 -16.11 15.90 13.20
CA PRO A 143 -17.11 14.95 12.75
C PRO A 143 -16.75 14.26 11.41
N LEU A 144 -15.98 14.93 10.57
CA LEU A 144 -15.48 14.42 9.29
C LEU A 144 -14.12 15.03 9.04
N ILE A 145 -13.16 14.20 8.68
CA ILE A 145 -11.85 14.67 8.26
C ILE A 145 -11.83 14.64 6.74
N LYS A 146 -11.63 15.80 6.16
CA LYS A 146 -11.53 15.96 4.71
C LYS A 146 -10.15 16.47 4.32
N ILE A 147 -9.48 15.73 3.45
CA ILE A 147 -8.23 16.13 2.80
C ILE A 147 -8.58 16.57 1.37
N PRO A 148 -8.64 17.87 1.10
CA PRO A 148 -9.06 18.36 -0.21
C PRO A 148 -7.93 18.26 -1.23
N VAL A 149 -8.28 18.05 -2.49
CA VAL A 149 -7.35 18.10 -3.65
C VAL A 149 -6.65 19.45 -3.74
N GLN A 150 -7.35 20.53 -3.41
CA GLN A 150 -6.84 21.89 -3.48
C GLN A 150 -7.04 22.59 -2.14
N ASP A 151 -6.07 23.42 -1.76
CA ASP A 151 -6.18 24.33 -0.65
C ASP A 151 -7.12 25.53 -0.95
N GLU A 152 -7.33 26.42 0.03
CA GLU A 152 -8.17 27.60 -0.14
C GLU A 152 -7.67 28.56 -1.24
N ASP A 153 -6.38 28.53 -1.55
CA ASP A 153 -5.74 29.34 -2.59
C ASP A 153 -5.76 28.66 -3.97
N GLY A 154 -6.30 27.45 -4.07
CA GLY A 154 -6.40 26.65 -5.30
C GLY A 154 -5.14 25.87 -5.67
N ASN A 155 -4.15 25.78 -4.77
CA ASN A 155 -2.97 24.96 -5.01
C ASN A 155 -3.27 23.50 -4.73
N LYS A 156 -2.84 22.61 -5.63
CA LYS A 156 -2.96 21.17 -5.43
C LYS A 156 -1.88 20.66 -4.49
N SER A 157 -2.27 19.90 -3.48
CA SER A 157 -1.35 19.27 -2.53
C SER A 157 -0.64 18.07 -3.14
N THR A 158 0.65 17.89 -2.83
CA THR A 158 1.36 16.66 -3.18
C THR A 158 1.01 15.55 -2.20
N LEU A 159 1.05 14.30 -2.65
CA LEU A 159 0.85 13.14 -1.76
C LEU A 159 1.85 13.12 -0.61
N ARG A 160 3.11 13.50 -0.88
CA ARG A 160 4.16 13.64 0.12
C ARG A 160 3.81 14.67 1.20
N ASP A 161 3.31 15.85 0.80
CA ASP A 161 2.96 16.91 1.76
C ASP A 161 1.78 16.47 2.62
N VAL A 162 0.73 15.91 2.01
CA VAL A 162 -0.45 15.38 2.71
C VAL A 162 -0.03 14.31 3.72
N LEU A 163 0.74 13.31 3.29
CA LEU A 163 1.21 12.24 4.15
C LEU A 163 2.09 12.77 5.30
N SER A 164 2.94 13.76 5.03
CA SER A 164 3.77 14.41 6.04
C SER A 164 2.95 15.11 7.11
N VAL A 165 1.85 15.76 6.72
CA VAL A 165 0.92 16.41 7.65
C VAL A 165 0.22 15.37 8.53
N VAL A 166 -0.31 14.29 7.94
CA VAL A 166 -0.97 13.20 8.68
C VAL A 166 -0.01 12.56 9.68
N VAL A 167 1.19 12.17 9.24
CA VAL A 167 2.20 11.53 10.09
C VAL A 167 2.62 12.43 11.25
N LYS A 168 2.89 13.71 10.98
CA LYS A 168 3.40 14.65 11.99
C LYS A 168 2.30 15.19 12.89
N GLN A 169 1.23 15.74 12.33
CA GLN A 169 0.23 16.45 13.13
C GLN A 169 -0.76 15.51 13.81
N GLN A 170 -1.21 14.48 13.11
CA GLN A 170 -2.20 13.55 13.65
C GLN A 170 -1.52 12.36 14.33
N GLY A 171 -0.47 11.80 13.72
CA GLY A 171 0.29 10.70 14.28
C GLY A 171 1.28 11.08 15.38
N GLY A 172 1.65 12.35 15.49
CA GLY A 172 2.65 12.83 16.46
C GLY A 172 4.06 12.30 16.22
N ILE A 173 4.39 11.97 14.98
CA ILE A 173 5.69 11.41 14.59
C ILE A 173 6.57 12.54 14.03
N GLU A 174 7.66 12.85 14.74
CA GLU A 174 8.56 13.94 14.35
C GLU A 174 9.60 13.53 13.29
N ASN A 175 10.04 12.26 13.30
CA ASN A 175 11.07 11.77 12.40
C ASN A 175 10.43 10.97 11.26
N TYR A 176 10.52 11.49 10.04
CA TYR A 176 9.99 10.81 8.86
C TYR A 176 10.85 11.05 7.62
N ILE A 177 10.82 10.09 6.72
CA ILE A 177 11.51 10.10 5.42
C ILE A 177 10.47 9.62 4.39
N ILE A 178 9.92 10.56 3.62
CA ILE A 178 8.87 10.31 2.63
C ILE A 178 9.38 10.77 1.28
N ASP A 179 9.43 9.85 0.32
CA ASP A 179 9.79 10.15 -1.06
C ASP A 179 8.64 10.87 -1.78
N ASP A 180 8.92 11.47 -2.91
CA ASP A 180 7.87 11.91 -3.82
C ASP A 180 7.22 10.68 -4.44
N ILE A 181 5.93 10.48 -4.16
CA ILE A 181 5.11 9.35 -4.60
C ILE A 181 3.98 9.82 -5.51
N GLY A 182 3.56 8.97 -6.43
CA GLY A 182 2.50 9.31 -7.38
C GLY A 182 2.38 8.28 -8.50
N GLU A 183 1.75 8.67 -9.59
CA GLU A 183 1.58 7.83 -10.75
C GLU A 183 2.93 7.35 -11.31
N PHE A 184 2.97 6.13 -11.79
CA PHE A 184 4.18 5.48 -12.34
C PHE A 184 5.36 5.42 -11.36
N TYR A 185 5.10 5.54 -10.05
CA TYR A 185 6.17 5.46 -9.06
C TYR A 185 6.91 4.12 -9.10
N GLY A 186 6.21 3.04 -9.45
CA GLY A 186 6.80 1.71 -9.63
C GLY A 186 7.88 1.62 -10.71
N MET A 187 7.91 2.53 -11.67
CA MET A 187 8.90 2.53 -12.75
C MET A 187 10.30 2.99 -12.33
N GLN A 188 10.47 3.52 -11.13
CA GLN A 188 11.73 4.01 -10.57
C GLN A 188 12.45 5.10 -11.41
N SER A 189 13.30 5.88 -10.77
CA SER A 189 13.99 7.02 -11.37
C SER A 189 15.01 6.66 -12.45
N ASN A 190 15.44 5.40 -12.54
CA ASN A 190 16.35 4.92 -13.56
C ASN A 190 15.66 4.41 -14.85
N ASN A 191 14.34 4.47 -14.89
CA ASN A 191 13.56 4.16 -16.09
C ASN A 191 13.36 5.45 -16.91
N PRO A 192 13.83 5.52 -18.17
CA PRO A 192 13.69 6.73 -18.99
C PRO A 192 12.22 7.08 -19.29
N ASP A 193 11.32 6.11 -19.31
CA ASP A 193 9.89 6.35 -19.52
C ASP A 193 9.25 7.07 -18.32
N TYR A 194 9.75 6.79 -17.11
CA TYR A 194 9.30 7.45 -15.89
C TYR A 194 9.65 8.94 -15.87
N GLU A 195 10.91 9.29 -16.21
CA GLU A 195 11.32 10.69 -16.28
C GLU A 195 10.48 11.47 -17.31
N LYS A 196 10.30 10.89 -18.50
CA LYS A 196 9.46 11.48 -19.54
C LYS A 196 8.00 11.64 -19.10
N TYR A 197 7.44 10.62 -18.44
CA TYR A 197 6.08 10.68 -17.92
C TYR A 197 5.91 11.84 -16.94
N ARG A 198 6.85 12.03 -16.02
CA ARG A 198 6.82 13.13 -15.04
C ARG A 198 6.91 14.51 -15.68
N GLU A 199 7.73 14.65 -16.74
CA GLU A 199 7.82 15.90 -17.51
C GLU A 199 6.50 16.23 -18.23
N ASP A 200 5.87 15.21 -18.82
CA ASP A 200 4.61 15.35 -19.56
C ASP A 200 3.40 15.53 -18.62
N ASN A 201 3.48 15.07 -17.38
CA ASN A 201 2.39 15.08 -16.39
C ASN A 201 2.80 15.77 -15.08
N PRO A 202 2.83 17.11 -15.01
CA PRO A 202 3.31 17.85 -13.84
C PRO A 202 2.50 17.60 -12.55
N ASP A 203 1.30 17.07 -12.65
CA ASP A 203 0.43 16.71 -11.52
C ASP A 203 0.59 15.25 -11.07
N TRP A 204 1.56 14.49 -11.59
CA TRP A 204 1.78 13.07 -11.35
C TRP A 204 1.84 12.66 -9.87
N ASN A 205 2.31 13.56 -8.99
CA ASN A 205 2.48 13.33 -7.55
C ASN A 205 1.43 14.06 -6.70
N ARG A 206 0.34 14.54 -7.33
CA ARG A 206 -0.74 15.26 -6.65
C ARG A 206 -1.81 14.30 -6.16
N LEU A 207 -2.56 14.75 -5.16
CA LEU A 207 -3.76 14.04 -4.72
C LEU A 207 -4.77 14.01 -5.88
N PRO A 208 -5.25 12.83 -6.31
CA PRO A 208 -6.11 12.72 -7.48
C PRO A 208 -7.57 13.15 -7.23
N TYR A 209 -8.05 13.04 -5.98
CA TYR A 209 -9.41 13.40 -5.53
C TYR A 209 -9.41 13.67 -4.02
N ASP A 210 -10.51 14.28 -3.54
CA ASP A 210 -10.71 14.53 -2.11
C ASP A 210 -10.79 13.21 -1.34
N LEU A 211 -10.11 13.12 -0.20
CA LEU A 211 -10.23 11.99 0.72
C LEU A 211 -11.09 12.40 1.92
N GLU A 212 -12.00 11.52 2.33
CA GLU A 212 -12.92 11.75 3.44
C GLU A 212 -12.87 10.58 4.42
N PHE A 213 -12.75 10.89 5.71
CA PHE A 213 -12.63 9.91 6.78
C PHE A 213 -13.68 10.13 7.86
N ASN A 214 -14.18 9.03 8.40
CA ASN A 214 -15.20 9.04 9.44
C ASN A 214 -14.65 9.52 10.78
N ILE A 215 -15.55 9.96 11.65
CA ILE A 215 -15.25 10.31 13.05
C ILE A 215 -14.54 9.17 13.75
N GLY A 216 -13.42 9.49 14.40
CA GLY A 216 -12.68 8.55 15.22
C GLY A 216 -11.86 7.53 14.40
N CYS A 217 -11.61 7.79 13.11
CA CYS A 217 -10.65 7.01 12.33
C CYS A 217 -9.26 7.05 12.96
N MET A 218 -8.43 6.10 12.60
CA MET A 218 -7.04 6.07 13.03
C MET A 218 -6.16 6.85 12.05
N ALA A 219 -5.07 7.42 12.52
CA ALA A 219 -4.06 8.01 11.64
C ALA A 219 -3.52 6.97 10.63
N ALA A 220 -3.50 5.70 11.01
CA ALA A 220 -3.17 4.60 10.12
C ALA A 220 -4.15 4.46 8.96
N ASP A 221 -5.46 4.71 9.17
CA ASP A 221 -6.47 4.61 8.12
C ASP A 221 -6.21 5.66 7.03
N GLU A 222 -5.90 6.90 7.43
CA GLU A 222 -5.52 7.96 6.49
C GLU A 222 -4.22 7.64 5.74
N ILE A 223 -3.20 7.17 6.46
CA ILE A 223 -1.92 6.75 5.86
C ILE A 223 -2.15 5.61 4.87
N ASN A 224 -2.99 4.63 5.22
CA ASN A 224 -3.31 3.48 4.38
C ASN A 224 -4.05 3.88 3.12
N GLU A 225 -5.02 4.78 3.22
CA GLU A 225 -5.77 5.29 2.07
C GLU A 225 -4.85 6.06 1.12
N ILE A 226 -4.04 7.00 1.63
CA ILE A 226 -3.11 7.80 0.81
C ILE A 226 -2.08 6.90 0.11
N THR A 227 -1.48 5.96 0.82
CA THR A 227 -0.48 5.05 0.25
C THR A 227 -1.10 3.96 -0.62
N GLY A 228 -2.37 3.64 -0.40
CA GLY A 228 -3.14 2.68 -1.19
C GLY A 228 -3.55 3.17 -2.57
N LEU A 229 -3.48 4.50 -2.84
CA LEU A 229 -3.74 5.05 -4.17
C LEU A 229 -2.78 4.46 -5.21
N TYR A 230 -1.52 4.24 -4.81
CA TYR A 230 -0.49 3.70 -5.69
C TYR A 230 0.18 2.48 -5.02
N PRO A 231 -0.07 1.26 -5.50
CA PRO A 231 0.26 0.02 -4.78
C PRO A 231 1.75 -0.33 -4.75
N TYR A 232 2.61 0.40 -5.48
CA TYR A 232 4.06 0.21 -5.47
C TYR A 232 4.77 0.86 -4.27
N ILE A 233 4.00 1.30 -3.27
CA ILE A 233 4.50 2.05 -2.13
C ILE A 233 4.54 1.15 -0.89
N GLN A 234 5.62 1.25 -0.12
CA GLN A 234 5.74 0.68 1.20
C GLN A 234 5.82 1.76 2.27
N LYS A 235 5.17 1.52 3.41
CA LYS A 235 5.23 2.37 4.59
C LYS A 235 5.66 1.57 5.80
N TYR A 236 6.50 2.13 6.66
CA TYR A 236 7.04 1.42 7.82
C TYR A 236 7.85 2.32 8.74
N PHE A 237 8.17 1.82 9.93
CA PHE A 237 9.22 2.39 10.76
C PHE A 237 10.54 1.66 10.49
N ASP A 238 11.60 2.40 10.20
CA ASP A 238 12.93 1.83 9.98
C ASP A 238 13.60 1.42 11.30
N VAL A 239 14.78 0.81 11.21
CA VAL A 239 15.53 0.34 12.38
C VAL A 239 16.05 1.50 13.26
N TYR A 240 16.01 2.73 12.77
CA TYR A 240 16.37 3.95 13.50
C TYR A 240 15.15 4.73 14.00
N ASN A 241 13.95 4.14 13.84
CA ASN A 241 12.68 4.71 14.28
C ASN A 241 12.22 5.96 13.51
N ASN A 242 12.55 6.06 12.23
CA ASN A 242 11.95 7.00 11.33
C ASN A 242 10.73 6.36 10.65
N PHE A 243 9.63 7.10 10.51
CA PHE A 243 8.57 6.71 9.59
C PHE A 243 9.07 6.86 8.16
N CYS A 244 9.03 5.80 7.39
CA CYS A 244 9.51 5.76 6.02
C CYS A 244 8.36 5.44 5.05
N CYS A 245 8.35 6.14 3.91
CA CYS A 245 7.46 5.85 2.80
C CYS A 245 8.27 5.90 1.51
N HIS A 246 8.44 4.75 0.87
CA HIS A 246 9.28 4.58 -0.32
C HIS A 246 8.62 3.65 -1.33
N GLY A 247 9.12 3.67 -2.59
CA GLY A 247 8.75 2.67 -3.57
C GLY A 247 9.23 1.26 -3.21
N ILE A 248 8.47 0.28 -3.63
CA ILE A 248 8.91 -1.12 -3.69
C ILE A 248 9.71 -1.28 -4.98
N PRO A 249 10.84 -2.03 -5.00
CA PRO A 249 11.55 -2.32 -6.24
C PRO A 249 10.60 -2.91 -7.30
N SER A 250 10.60 -2.34 -8.50
CA SER A 250 9.64 -2.67 -9.56
C SER A 250 10.24 -2.69 -10.97
N CYS A 251 11.52 -2.35 -11.15
CA CYS A 251 12.19 -2.46 -12.44
C CYS A 251 13.42 -3.36 -12.39
N GLU A 252 13.83 -3.88 -13.55
CA GLU A 252 14.97 -4.81 -13.65
C GLU A 252 16.27 -4.21 -13.10
N ASN A 253 16.46 -2.92 -13.27
CA ASN A 253 17.68 -2.21 -12.87
C ASN A 253 17.74 -1.85 -11.38
N ASP A 254 16.72 -2.17 -10.59
CA ASP A 254 16.77 -1.97 -9.16
C ASP A 254 17.89 -2.76 -8.52
N PRO A 255 18.60 -2.21 -7.52
CA PRO A 255 19.76 -2.83 -6.94
C PRO A 255 19.44 -4.16 -6.25
N ILE A 256 20.31 -5.14 -6.43
CA ILE A 256 20.26 -6.42 -5.73
C ILE A 256 21.02 -6.29 -4.42
N THR A 257 20.33 -6.51 -3.30
CA THR A 257 20.92 -6.39 -1.96
C THR A 257 21.82 -7.57 -1.63
N LEU A 258 21.37 -8.80 -1.91
CA LEU A 258 22.13 -10.03 -1.69
C LEU A 258 22.09 -10.90 -2.94
N ASP A 259 23.26 -11.37 -3.32
CA ASP A 259 23.40 -12.29 -4.44
C ASP A 259 23.28 -13.76 -4.02
N ASN A 260 23.08 -14.61 -5.02
CA ASN A 260 22.95 -16.05 -4.87
C ASN A 260 24.17 -16.68 -4.18
N SER A 261 25.38 -16.16 -4.38
CA SER A 261 26.59 -16.76 -3.81
C SER A 261 26.67 -16.54 -2.31
N PHE A 262 26.31 -15.35 -1.83
CA PHE A 262 26.24 -15.08 -0.41
C PHE A 262 25.15 -15.91 0.26
N LEU A 263 23.93 -15.93 -0.27
CA LEU A 263 22.83 -16.70 0.30
C LEU A 263 23.15 -18.19 0.40
N LYS A 264 23.79 -18.78 -0.63
CA LYS A 264 24.25 -20.17 -0.60
C LYS A 264 25.34 -20.45 0.43
N SER A 265 26.16 -19.44 0.76
CA SER A 265 27.21 -19.60 1.77
C SER A 265 26.68 -19.65 3.21
N VAL A 266 25.47 -19.14 3.45
CA VAL A 266 24.85 -19.02 4.78
C VAL A 266 23.63 -19.89 4.97
N ILE A 267 23.17 -20.63 3.96
CA ILE A 267 22.03 -21.54 4.07
C ILE A 267 22.32 -22.67 5.06
N THR A 268 21.32 -23.06 5.84
CA THR A 268 21.41 -24.17 6.77
C THR A 268 20.96 -25.49 6.13
N GLU A 269 21.21 -26.62 6.79
CA GLU A 269 20.81 -27.94 6.32
C GLU A 269 19.28 -28.13 6.20
N SER A 270 18.47 -27.30 6.88
CA SER A 270 17.00 -27.32 6.74
C SER A 270 16.48 -26.90 5.37
N GLY A 271 17.36 -26.34 4.56
CA GLY A 271 17.19 -26.28 3.13
C GLY A 271 16.21 -25.23 2.63
N GLU A 272 15.61 -25.56 1.50
CA GLU A 272 14.71 -24.76 0.71
C GLU A 272 13.33 -25.42 0.62
N SER A 273 12.28 -24.65 0.69
CA SER A 273 10.95 -25.05 0.23
C SER A 273 10.46 -24.07 -0.83
N ALA A 274 9.85 -24.59 -1.88
CA ALA A 274 9.23 -23.79 -2.92
C ALA A 274 7.76 -24.17 -3.04
N ASP A 275 6.90 -23.16 -3.10
CA ASP A 275 5.47 -23.32 -3.32
C ASP A 275 5.09 -22.64 -4.64
N TYR A 276 4.32 -23.34 -5.47
CA TYR A 276 3.91 -22.88 -6.79
C TYR A 276 2.40 -22.63 -6.77
N ASP A 277 2.01 -21.38 -6.74
CA ASP A 277 0.60 -21.00 -6.80
C ASP A 277 0.08 -21.01 -8.23
N ILE A 278 -0.48 -22.16 -8.63
CA ILE A 278 -1.09 -22.34 -9.95
C ILE A 278 -2.57 -21.94 -9.96
N GLU A 279 -3.25 -22.08 -8.83
CA GLU A 279 -4.70 -21.84 -8.74
C GLU A 279 -5.08 -20.37 -8.86
N ASN A 280 -4.16 -19.49 -8.48
CA ASN A 280 -4.38 -18.04 -8.47
C ASN A 280 -3.84 -17.32 -9.72
N ILE A 281 -3.44 -18.05 -10.77
CA ILE A 281 -3.05 -17.42 -12.04
C ILE A 281 -4.27 -16.74 -12.67
N ARG A 282 -4.13 -15.45 -12.94
CA ARG A 282 -5.14 -14.59 -13.60
C ARG A 282 -4.42 -13.70 -14.61
N ASN A 283 -4.90 -13.67 -15.83
CA ASN A 283 -4.28 -12.88 -16.90
C ASN A 283 -5.13 -11.70 -17.38
N VAL A 284 -6.30 -11.55 -16.80
CA VAL A 284 -7.18 -10.42 -17.03
C VAL A 284 -7.64 -9.89 -15.68
N THR A 285 -7.30 -8.65 -15.37
CA THR A 285 -7.68 -7.98 -14.13
C THR A 285 -8.60 -6.82 -14.45
N GLU A 286 -9.81 -6.86 -13.93
CA GLU A 286 -10.80 -5.80 -14.03
C GLU A 286 -10.92 -5.11 -12.67
N VAL A 287 -10.66 -3.80 -12.62
CA VAL A 287 -10.86 -2.98 -11.42
C VAL A 287 -12.08 -2.12 -11.61
N LEU A 288 -13.03 -2.25 -10.69
CA LEU A 288 -14.25 -1.43 -10.61
C LEU A 288 -14.10 -0.49 -9.41
N GLY A 289 -13.88 0.79 -9.70
CA GLY A 289 -13.80 1.85 -8.71
C GLY A 289 -15.18 2.30 -8.21
N SER A 290 -15.20 3.42 -7.47
CA SER A 290 -16.42 3.98 -6.96
C SER A 290 -17.34 4.45 -8.08
N VAL A 291 -18.61 4.34 -7.81
CA VAL A 291 -19.68 5.01 -8.58
C VAL A 291 -19.99 6.30 -7.86
N TYR A 292 -20.32 7.35 -8.58
CA TYR A 292 -20.86 8.56 -7.96
C TYR A 292 -22.00 8.18 -7.01
N ASP A 293 -21.94 8.65 -5.78
CA ASP A 293 -23.05 8.53 -4.86
C ASP A 293 -24.22 9.32 -5.44
N ILE A 294 -25.23 8.60 -5.94
CA ILE A 294 -26.36 9.23 -6.63
C ILE A 294 -27.45 9.48 -5.61
N ASP A 295 -27.70 10.76 -5.31
CA ASP A 295 -28.80 11.16 -4.46
C ASP A 295 -30.16 10.83 -5.08
N ARG A 296 -30.23 10.94 -6.41
CA ARG A 296 -31.49 10.78 -7.14
C ARG A 296 -31.29 10.11 -8.50
N MET A 297 -32.09 9.11 -8.77
CA MET A 297 -32.20 8.49 -10.10
C MET A 297 -33.56 8.82 -10.73
N ALA A 298 -33.55 9.41 -11.92
CA ALA A 298 -34.78 9.74 -12.62
C ALA A 298 -35.49 8.48 -13.13
N THR A 299 -36.78 8.36 -12.85
CA THR A 299 -37.63 7.26 -13.34
C THR A 299 -38.00 7.40 -14.81
N GLU A 300 -38.11 8.64 -15.28
CA GLU A 300 -38.47 8.95 -16.66
C GLU A 300 -37.70 10.18 -17.16
N CYS A 301 -37.32 10.18 -18.44
CA CYS A 301 -36.74 11.32 -19.14
C CYS A 301 -37.46 11.51 -20.48
N THR A 302 -37.88 12.73 -20.73
CA THR A 302 -38.38 13.17 -22.04
C THR A 302 -37.66 14.42 -22.50
N MET A 303 -37.49 14.61 -23.81
CA MET A 303 -36.82 15.81 -24.35
C MET A 303 -37.81 16.68 -25.10
N SER A 304 -37.76 17.99 -24.83
CA SER A 304 -38.55 18.99 -25.53
C SER A 304 -37.67 20.20 -25.90
N GLY A 305 -37.40 20.39 -27.19
CA GLY A 305 -36.40 21.35 -27.65
C GLY A 305 -35.01 20.97 -27.11
N ASN A 306 -34.34 21.89 -26.44
CA ASN A 306 -33.03 21.66 -25.77
C ASN A 306 -33.16 21.37 -24.26
N THR A 307 -34.30 20.88 -23.80
CA THR A 307 -34.56 20.63 -22.39
C THR A 307 -34.89 19.16 -22.15
N TYR A 308 -34.11 18.48 -21.34
CA TYR A 308 -34.46 17.21 -20.75
C TYR A 308 -35.42 17.44 -19.57
N ARG A 309 -36.52 16.71 -19.57
CA ARG A 309 -37.53 16.75 -18.52
C ARG A 309 -37.53 15.43 -17.77
N LEU A 310 -37.17 15.50 -16.49
CA LEU A 310 -37.06 14.34 -15.61
C LEU A 310 -38.24 14.25 -14.66
N GLN A 311 -38.61 13.04 -14.32
CA GLN A 311 -39.48 12.72 -13.18
C GLN A 311 -38.64 12.11 -12.05
N LEU A 312 -38.70 12.72 -10.88
CA LEU A 312 -38.07 12.24 -9.64
C LEU A 312 -39.13 12.13 -8.54
N THR A 313 -39.08 11.05 -7.79
CA THR A 313 -39.97 10.86 -6.65
C THR A 313 -39.67 11.88 -5.55
N GLU A 314 -40.69 12.54 -5.02
CA GLU A 314 -40.59 13.47 -3.89
C GLU A 314 -39.56 14.62 -4.07
N TYR A 315 -39.43 15.15 -5.29
CA TYR A 315 -38.51 16.24 -5.60
C TYR A 315 -39.30 17.51 -5.96
N ASP A 316 -39.37 18.46 -5.01
CA ASP A 316 -40.19 19.67 -5.10
C ASP A 316 -39.36 20.95 -5.28
N LYS A 317 -38.05 20.88 -5.10
CA LYS A 317 -37.11 21.99 -5.24
C LYS A 317 -35.70 21.48 -5.57
N TYR A 318 -34.89 22.32 -6.22
CA TYR A 318 -33.47 22.06 -6.45
C TYR A 318 -32.68 22.17 -5.15
N VAL A 319 -31.91 21.15 -4.80
CA VAL A 319 -31.04 21.11 -3.63
C VAL A 319 -29.58 21.19 -4.10
N SER A 320 -28.81 22.12 -3.55
CA SER A 320 -27.42 22.30 -3.93
C SER A 320 -26.58 21.13 -3.47
N ASN A 321 -25.71 20.64 -4.34
CA ASN A 321 -24.88 19.44 -4.24
C ASN A 321 -25.61 18.11 -4.42
N ASP A 322 -26.85 18.10 -4.95
CA ASP A 322 -27.51 16.86 -5.36
C ASP A 322 -26.88 16.29 -6.64
N TYR A 323 -26.56 15.01 -6.59
CA TYR A 323 -26.14 14.19 -7.73
C TYR A 323 -27.37 13.50 -8.33
N ILE A 324 -27.68 13.86 -9.57
CA ILE A 324 -28.87 13.37 -10.27
C ILE A 324 -28.46 12.54 -11.47
N ALA A 325 -28.83 11.27 -11.47
CA ALA A 325 -28.64 10.38 -12.60
C ALA A 325 -29.91 10.27 -13.45
N PHE A 326 -29.73 10.16 -14.75
CA PHE A 326 -30.83 9.96 -15.69
C PHE A 326 -30.38 9.30 -16.99
N ILE A 327 -31.33 8.73 -17.71
CA ILE A 327 -31.13 8.13 -19.03
C ILE A 327 -31.81 9.03 -20.07
N PRO A 328 -31.07 9.73 -20.96
CA PRO A 328 -31.64 10.51 -22.02
C PRO A 328 -32.46 9.66 -22.99
N ASN A 329 -33.63 10.15 -23.39
CA ASN A 329 -34.43 9.51 -24.41
C ASN A 329 -34.06 9.95 -25.86
N ALA A 330 -33.13 10.90 -25.98
CA ALA A 330 -32.57 11.41 -27.25
C ALA A 330 -31.19 12.04 -26.99
N ASP A 331 -30.35 12.10 -28.04
CA ASP A 331 -29.03 12.73 -27.98
C ASP A 331 -29.11 14.21 -27.63
N SER A 332 -28.12 14.71 -26.87
CA SER A 332 -28.08 16.14 -26.50
C SER A 332 -27.90 17.06 -27.70
N LEU A 333 -28.55 18.19 -27.62
CA LEU A 333 -28.36 19.35 -28.52
C LEU A 333 -27.41 20.36 -27.86
N ASP A 334 -27.11 21.42 -28.56
CA ASP A 334 -26.32 22.52 -27.98
C ASP A 334 -27.10 23.25 -26.88
N ARG A 335 -26.39 23.69 -25.84
CA ARG A 335 -26.92 24.47 -24.71
C ARG A 335 -28.12 23.80 -24.03
N MET A 336 -27.93 22.55 -23.67
CA MET A 336 -28.94 21.77 -22.96
C MET A 336 -29.34 22.36 -21.61
N GLN A 337 -30.60 22.14 -21.26
CA GLN A 337 -31.16 22.43 -19.94
C GLN A 337 -31.78 21.16 -19.32
N LEU A 338 -31.90 21.16 -18.02
CA LEU A 338 -32.59 20.12 -17.25
C LEU A 338 -33.79 20.72 -16.52
N GLN A 339 -34.92 20.08 -16.60
CA GLN A 339 -36.13 20.41 -15.87
C GLN A 339 -36.59 19.16 -15.05
N ILE A 340 -36.85 19.33 -13.78
CA ILE A 340 -37.29 18.24 -12.90
C ILE A 340 -38.69 18.56 -12.38
N ASN A 341 -39.61 17.59 -12.49
CA ASN A 341 -40.99 17.67 -11.97
C ASN A 341 -41.71 18.99 -12.27
N GLY A 342 -41.41 19.59 -13.40
CA GLY A 342 -42.02 20.88 -13.79
C GLY A 342 -41.41 22.11 -13.13
N LEU A 343 -40.34 22.00 -12.37
CA LEU A 343 -39.53 23.13 -11.87
C LEU A 343 -38.98 23.95 -13.05
N SER A 344 -38.44 25.15 -12.78
CA SER A 344 -37.83 25.98 -13.82
C SER A 344 -36.62 25.27 -14.47
N PRO A 345 -36.50 25.29 -15.82
CA PRO A 345 -35.35 24.69 -16.47
C PRO A 345 -34.03 25.36 -16.04
N VAL A 346 -33.00 24.54 -15.83
CA VAL A 346 -31.66 24.96 -15.39
C VAL A 346 -30.62 24.53 -16.42
N PRO A 347 -29.70 25.43 -16.86
CA PRO A 347 -28.70 25.11 -17.87
C PRO A 347 -27.67 24.06 -17.37
N ILE A 348 -27.18 23.25 -18.33
CA ILE A 348 -26.15 22.24 -18.12
C ILE A 348 -24.81 22.73 -18.68
N TYR A 349 -23.76 22.72 -17.85
CA TYR A 349 -22.40 23.14 -18.19
C TYR A 349 -21.42 21.99 -18.01
N TYR A 350 -20.27 22.05 -18.65
CA TYR A 350 -19.15 21.21 -18.27
C TYR A 350 -18.69 21.55 -16.86
N GLU A 351 -18.18 20.56 -16.15
CA GLU A 351 -17.80 20.67 -14.74
C GLU A 351 -16.85 21.86 -14.49
N ASN A 352 -17.16 22.63 -13.44
CA ASN A 352 -16.41 23.82 -13.02
C ASN A 352 -16.21 24.92 -14.09
N THR A 353 -17.07 24.95 -15.12
CA THR A 353 -17.02 25.95 -16.19
C THR A 353 -18.36 26.70 -16.35
N THR A 354 -18.37 27.70 -17.19
CA THR A 354 -19.59 28.34 -17.75
C THR A 354 -19.83 27.97 -19.21
N THR A 355 -19.11 26.96 -19.71
CA THR A 355 -19.25 26.47 -21.07
C THR A 355 -20.41 25.47 -21.13
N PRO A 356 -21.50 25.74 -21.89
CA PRO A 356 -22.58 24.78 -22.04
C PRO A 356 -22.09 23.49 -22.70
N VAL A 357 -22.72 22.34 -22.32
CA VAL A 357 -22.43 21.07 -23.00
C VAL A 357 -22.76 21.17 -24.51
N ALA A 358 -21.88 20.58 -25.31
CA ALA A 358 -21.98 20.55 -26.75
C ALA A 358 -23.03 19.53 -27.24
N LYS A 359 -23.45 19.67 -28.49
CA LYS A 359 -24.30 18.67 -29.16
C LYS A 359 -23.59 17.30 -29.20
N GLY A 360 -24.34 16.25 -28.87
CA GLY A 360 -23.81 14.87 -28.87
C GLY A 360 -22.93 14.51 -27.66
N THR A 361 -22.89 15.36 -26.61
CA THR A 361 -22.17 15.04 -25.37
C THR A 361 -22.87 13.92 -24.58
N MET A 362 -24.20 13.89 -24.62
CA MET A 362 -25.00 12.85 -23.97
C MET A 362 -25.77 12.08 -25.03
N HIS A 363 -25.64 10.77 -25.05
CA HIS A 363 -26.29 9.89 -26.01
C HIS A 363 -27.55 9.25 -25.44
N LYS A 364 -28.48 8.95 -26.33
CA LYS A 364 -29.69 8.23 -25.98
C LYS A 364 -29.36 6.88 -25.36
N ASP A 365 -30.20 6.47 -24.38
CA ASP A 365 -30.16 5.17 -23.70
C ASP A 365 -28.90 4.90 -22.85
N GLU A 366 -28.02 5.91 -22.66
CA GLU A 366 -26.90 5.84 -21.73
C GLU A 366 -27.21 6.60 -20.43
N THR A 367 -26.63 6.19 -19.30
CA THR A 367 -26.87 6.86 -18.03
C THR A 367 -25.82 7.94 -17.77
N TYR A 368 -26.26 9.13 -17.38
CA TYR A 368 -25.40 10.28 -17.08
C TYR A 368 -25.67 10.82 -15.69
N VAL A 369 -24.64 11.43 -15.09
CA VAL A 369 -24.73 12.10 -13.79
C VAL A 369 -24.53 13.59 -13.96
N LEU A 370 -25.40 14.34 -13.31
CA LEU A 370 -25.34 15.81 -13.23
C LEU A 370 -25.30 16.21 -11.75
N LEU A 371 -24.43 17.17 -11.44
CA LEU A 371 -24.35 17.80 -10.11
C LEU A 371 -25.06 19.15 -10.15
N TYR A 372 -26.07 19.34 -9.31
CA TYR A 372 -26.69 20.64 -9.14
C TYR A 372 -25.92 21.52 -8.16
N LYS A 373 -25.55 22.74 -8.56
CA LYS A 373 -25.00 23.75 -7.66
C LYS A 373 -25.75 25.08 -7.81
N LYS A 374 -25.96 25.76 -6.69
CA LYS A 374 -26.46 27.12 -6.66
C LYS A 374 -25.26 28.07 -6.60
N VAL A 375 -25.00 28.80 -7.70
CA VAL A 375 -23.89 29.74 -7.84
C VAL A 375 -24.48 31.13 -8.05
N ASP A 376 -24.11 32.11 -7.25
CA ASP A 376 -24.53 33.50 -7.35
C ASP A 376 -26.06 33.70 -7.52
N SER A 377 -26.85 33.00 -6.74
CA SER A 377 -28.32 32.95 -6.80
C SER A 377 -28.92 32.25 -8.03
N ALA A 378 -28.11 31.81 -8.99
CA ALA A 378 -28.54 31.04 -10.15
C ALA A 378 -28.26 29.55 -9.97
N GLY A 379 -29.18 28.71 -10.38
CA GLY A 379 -28.97 27.25 -10.43
C GLY A 379 -28.17 26.86 -11.67
N ARG A 380 -27.26 25.88 -11.53
CA ARG A 380 -26.51 25.28 -12.64
C ARG A 380 -26.42 23.79 -12.43
N PHE A 381 -26.58 23.03 -13.52
CA PHE A 381 -26.17 21.63 -13.54
C PHE A 381 -24.78 21.52 -14.17
N TYR A 382 -23.93 20.73 -13.55
CA TYR A 382 -22.61 20.38 -14.07
C TYR A 382 -22.63 18.94 -14.56
N TYR A 383 -22.25 18.76 -15.83
CA TYR A 383 -22.09 17.45 -16.44
C TYR A 383 -20.83 16.78 -15.89
N LEU A 384 -21.00 15.65 -15.21
CA LEU A 384 -19.91 14.88 -14.60
C LEU A 384 -19.46 13.70 -15.47
N GLY A 385 -20.25 13.37 -16.48
CA GLY A 385 -19.95 12.28 -17.40
C GLY A 385 -21.01 11.18 -17.38
N GLN A 386 -20.67 10.07 -18.01
CA GLN A 386 -21.49 8.88 -18.04
C GLN A 386 -21.45 8.20 -16.68
N TYR A 387 -22.61 7.70 -16.20
CA TYR A 387 -22.69 6.88 -15.00
C TYR A 387 -22.10 5.50 -15.27
N GLN A 388 -20.81 5.42 -15.11
CA GLN A 388 -20.08 4.16 -15.16
C GLN A 388 -19.11 4.13 -13.99
N PRO A 389 -18.93 2.99 -13.32
CA PRO A 389 -17.84 2.85 -12.39
C PRO A 389 -16.52 3.14 -13.12
N HIS A 390 -15.53 3.70 -12.43
CA HIS A 390 -14.19 3.83 -12.98
C HIS A 390 -13.67 2.42 -13.23
N ALA A 391 -13.88 1.93 -14.46
CA ALA A 391 -13.60 0.56 -14.84
C ALA A 391 -12.37 0.51 -15.73
N VAL A 392 -11.42 -0.32 -15.35
CA VAL A 392 -10.19 -0.60 -16.07
C VAL A 392 -10.03 -2.09 -16.23
N CYS A 393 -9.72 -2.54 -17.42
CA CYS A 393 -9.37 -3.93 -17.72
C CYS A 393 -7.93 -4.00 -18.21
N VAL A 394 -7.07 -4.69 -17.46
CA VAL A 394 -5.67 -4.95 -17.81
C VAL A 394 -5.52 -6.41 -18.21
N LEU A 395 -4.83 -6.66 -19.32
CA LEU A 395 -4.65 -7.99 -19.87
C LEU A 395 -3.19 -8.26 -20.16
N THR A 396 -2.75 -9.48 -19.86
CA THR A 396 -1.44 -9.98 -20.27
C THR A 396 -1.58 -10.74 -21.59
N ALA A 397 -0.92 -10.24 -22.63
CA ALA A 397 -0.99 -10.77 -23.98
C ALA A 397 0.42 -11.04 -24.53
N SER A 398 0.56 -12.04 -25.42
CA SER A 398 1.83 -12.31 -26.11
C SER A 398 2.10 -11.35 -27.27
N SER A 399 1.05 -10.74 -27.80
CA SER A 399 1.10 -9.77 -28.91
C SER A 399 -0.21 -8.99 -28.97
N ASP A 400 -0.23 -7.88 -29.71
CA ASP A 400 -1.46 -7.19 -30.13
C ASP A 400 -2.24 -8.11 -31.09
N ASP A 401 -3.12 -8.94 -30.54
CA ASP A 401 -3.85 -9.95 -31.31
C ASP A 401 -5.13 -9.32 -31.91
N PRO A 402 -5.38 -9.51 -33.21
CA PRO A 402 -6.62 -9.06 -33.86
C PRO A 402 -7.89 -9.75 -33.32
N VAL A 403 -7.79 -10.93 -32.69
CA VAL A 403 -8.95 -11.64 -32.12
C VAL A 403 -9.42 -10.99 -30.81
N TYR A 404 -8.46 -10.49 -30.00
CA TYR A 404 -8.75 -9.83 -28.73
C TYR A 404 -8.50 -8.32 -28.82
N THR A 405 -9.37 -7.62 -29.55
CA THR A 405 -9.25 -6.17 -29.74
C THR A 405 -9.76 -5.40 -28.50
N LYS A 406 -9.36 -4.14 -28.37
CA LYS A 406 -9.96 -3.23 -27.38
C LYS A 406 -11.49 -3.22 -27.50
N GLN A 407 -12.04 -3.23 -28.71
CA GLN A 407 -13.47 -3.29 -28.94
C GLN A 407 -14.10 -4.58 -28.36
N TYR A 408 -13.48 -5.74 -28.53
CA TYR A 408 -13.96 -6.99 -27.95
C TYR A 408 -14.12 -6.90 -26.42
N PHE A 409 -13.13 -6.34 -25.73
CA PHE A 409 -13.19 -6.19 -24.28
C PHE A 409 -14.16 -5.11 -23.84
N THR A 410 -14.24 -3.99 -24.57
CA THR A 410 -15.23 -2.94 -24.31
C THR A 410 -16.65 -3.48 -24.41
N GLU A 411 -16.95 -4.23 -25.46
CA GLU A 411 -18.29 -4.81 -25.67
C GLU A 411 -18.62 -5.91 -24.64
N ARG A 412 -17.64 -6.72 -24.29
CA ARG A 412 -17.87 -7.87 -23.39
C ARG A 412 -17.94 -7.47 -21.90
N TYR A 413 -17.07 -6.56 -21.47
CA TYR A 413 -16.92 -6.18 -20.05
C TYR A 413 -17.42 -4.77 -19.77
N ASN A 414 -17.91 -4.07 -20.76
CA ASN A 414 -18.32 -2.67 -20.66
C ASN A 414 -17.25 -1.76 -20.04
N CYS A 415 -15.97 -2.11 -20.24
CA CYS A 415 -14.82 -1.40 -19.73
C CYS A 415 -14.45 -0.24 -20.66
N LYS A 416 -14.32 0.96 -20.11
CA LYS A 416 -13.92 2.16 -20.85
C LYS A 416 -12.42 2.19 -21.14
N ASN A 417 -11.61 1.74 -20.20
CA ASN A 417 -10.17 1.76 -20.28
C ASN A 417 -9.62 0.32 -20.39
N ILE A 418 -8.97 0.02 -21.51
CA ILE A 418 -8.35 -1.28 -21.78
C ILE A 418 -6.85 -1.10 -21.94
N VAL A 419 -6.07 -1.81 -21.12
CA VAL A 419 -4.60 -1.81 -21.15
C VAL A 419 -4.10 -3.20 -21.50
N PHE A 420 -3.31 -3.31 -22.57
CA PHE A 420 -2.60 -4.52 -22.94
C PHE A 420 -1.17 -4.46 -22.41
N ARG A 421 -0.81 -5.42 -21.58
CA ARG A 421 0.57 -5.71 -21.21
C ARG A 421 1.09 -6.79 -22.16
N VAL A 422 2.02 -6.41 -23.04
CA VAL A 422 2.57 -7.32 -24.05
C VAL A 422 3.81 -8.01 -23.49
N GLU A 423 3.68 -9.29 -23.22
CA GLU A 423 4.74 -10.16 -22.68
C GLU A 423 4.87 -11.43 -23.53
N PRO A 424 5.66 -11.40 -24.62
CA PRO A 424 5.73 -12.50 -25.60
C PRO A 424 6.13 -13.84 -25.01
N ASP A 425 7.00 -13.84 -24.00
CA ASP A 425 7.56 -15.05 -23.38
C ASP A 425 6.77 -15.53 -22.15
N ASN A 426 5.68 -14.84 -21.79
CA ASN A 426 4.85 -15.24 -20.66
C ASN A 426 3.94 -16.42 -21.03
N PRO A 427 4.04 -17.57 -20.35
CA PRO A 427 3.23 -18.75 -20.65
C PRO A 427 1.74 -18.61 -20.26
N PHE A 428 1.38 -17.56 -19.53
CA PHE A 428 0.02 -17.34 -19.03
C PHE A 428 -0.75 -16.23 -19.77
N THR A 429 -0.28 -15.87 -20.95
CA THR A 429 -0.97 -14.88 -21.78
C THR A 429 -2.36 -15.37 -22.20
N ILE A 430 -3.24 -14.45 -22.57
CA ILE A 430 -4.60 -14.78 -23.05
C ILE A 430 -4.58 -15.68 -24.29
N GLN A 431 -3.53 -15.61 -25.10
CA GLN A 431 -3.33 -16.49 -26.26
C GLN A 431 -2.97 -17.92 -25.88
N GLN A 432 -2.23 -18.08 -24.76
CA GLN A 432 -1.74 -19.41 -24.34
C GLN A 432 -2.79 -20.19 -23.52
N ILE A 433 -3.43 -19.55 -22.56
CA ILE A 433 -4.35 -20.21 -21.61
C ILE A 433 -5.81 -19.76 -21.71
N GLY A 434 -6.14 -18.83 -22.62
CA GLY A 434 -7.44 -18.18 -22.67
C GLY A 434 -7.60 -17.10 -21.59
N ILE A 435 -8.81 -16.55 -21.50
CA ILE A 435 -9.13 -15.50 -20.54
C ILE A 435 -9.43 -16.11 -19.17
N VAL A 436 -8.62 -15.76 -18.17
CA VAL A 436 -8.82 -16.07 -16.75
C VAL A 436 -8.96 -14.76 -16.00
N LEU A 437 -10.22 -14.40 -15.70
CA LEU A 437 -10.61 -13.09 -15.17
C LEU A 437 -10.49 -13.02 -13.65
N ASP A 438 -10.02 -11.88 -13.15
CA ASP A 438 -10.03 -11.46 -11.76
C ASP A 438 -10.74 -10.10 -11.67
N VAL A 439 -11.87 -10.03 -10.97
CA VAL A 439 -12.63 -8.79 -10.78
C VAL A 439 -12.36 -8.25 -9.39
N LYS A 440 -11.79 -7.06 -9.33
CA LYS A 440 -11.49 -6.32 -8.11
C LYS A 440 -12.56 -5.27 -7.85
N THR A 441 -13.33 -5.47 -6.80
CA THR A 441 -14.40 -4.57 -6.34
C THR A 441 -14.50 -4.62 -4.82
N GLY A 442 -15.11 -3.63 -4.21
CA GLY A 442 -15.18 -3.53 -2.75
C GLY A 442 -13.86 -3.14 -2.07
N ASP A 443 -13.85 -3.10 -0.74
CA ASP A 443 -12.68 -2.74 0.07
C ASP A 443 -11.96 -1.48 -0.44
N LYS A 444 -10.64 -1.57 -0.65
CA LYS A 444 -9.83 -0.44 -1.15
C LYS A 444 -10.25 0.07 -2.53
N TYR A 445 -10.90 -0.77 -3.35
CA TYR A 445 -11.27 -0.38 -4.72
C TYR A 445 -12.52 0.50 -4.76
N GLU A 446 -13.44 0.36 -3.79
CA GLU A 446 -14.63 1.22 -3.69
C GLU A 446 -14.31 2.70 -3.62
N ASN A 447 -13.18 3.05 -3.03
CA ASN A 447 -12.76 4.42 -2.83
C ASN A 447 -12.07 5.05 -4.05
N ILE A 448 -11.76 4.26 -5.08
CA ILE A 448 -11.07 4.76 -6.28
C ILE A 448 -12.02 5.63 -7.10
N GLN A 449 -11.70 6.93 -7.19
CA GLN A 449 -12.47 7.93 -7.93
C GLN A 449 -11.71 8.50 -9.14
N SER A 450 -10.62 7.84 -9.57
CA SER A 450 -9.80 8.27 -10.70
C SER A 450 -9.43 7.09 -11.58
N ASP A 451 -9.54 7.28 -12.90
CA ASP A 451 -9.13 6.27 -13.90
C ASP A 451 -7.64 5.96 -13.79
N SER A 452 -6.78 6.95 -13.51
CA SER A 452 -5.33 6.73 -13.37
C SER A 452 -5.00 5.85 -12.16
N VAL A 453 -5.63 6.09 -11.01
CA VAL A 453 -5.48 5.25 -9.82
C VAL A 453 -5.99 3.82 -10.09
N ALA A 454 -7.11 3.68 -10.80
CA ALA A 454 -7.64 2.37 -11.18
C ALA A 454 -6.67 1.60 -12.10
N ILE A 455 -6.05 2.29 -13.07
CA ILE A 455 -5.05 1.70 -13.98
C ILE A 455 -3.82 1.21 -13.21
N GLU A 456 -3.25 2.04 -12.32
CA GLU A 456 -2.08 1.67 -11.51
C GLU A 456 -2.35 0.43 -10.65
N ASN A 457 -3.50 0.39 -9.98
CA ASN A 457 -3.89 -0.76 -9.17
C ASN A 457 -4.13 -2.01 -10.04
N ALA A 458 -4.80 -1.86 -11.19
CA ALA A 458 -5.07 -2.97 -12.09
C ALA A 458 -3.79 -3.55 -12.70
N ILE A 459 -2.84 -2.71 -13.10
CA ILE A 459 -1.52 -3.14 -13.61
C ILE A 459 -0.76 -3.92 -12.54
N TYR A 460 -0.67 -3.37 -11.32
CA TYR A 460 0.03 -4.01 -10.22
C TYR A 460 -0.56 -5.39 -9.88
N ASP A 461 -1.88 -5.47 -9.76
CA ASP A 461 -2.55 -6.73 -9.45
C ASP A 461 -2.41 -7.74 -10.61
N ASN A 462 -2.48 -7.28 -11.86
CA ASN A 462 -2.28 -8.13 -13.03
C ASN A 462 -0.85 -8.68 -13.10
N ILE A 463 0.19 -7.87 -12.83
CA ILE A 463 1.59 -8.33 -12.76
C ILE A 463 1.73 -9.49 -11.76
N LYS A 464 1.15 -9.32 -10.56
CA LYS A 464 1.22 -10.33 -9.49
C LYS A 464 0.54 -11.65 -9.85
N THR A 465 -0.56 -11.59 -10.60
CA THR A 465 -1.40 -12.76 -10.85
C THR A 465 -1.18 -13.41 -12.23
N SER A 466 -0.62 -12.68 -13.20
CA SER A 466 -0.38 -13.20 -14.55
C SER A 466 0.99 -13.84 -14.76
N SER A 467 1.74 -14.08 -13.68
CA SER A 467 3.09 -14.63 -13.72
C SER A 467 3.22 -15.85 -12.79
N TRP A 468 4.31 -16.59 -12.93
CA TRP A 468 4.67 -17.59 -11.92
C TRP A 468 4.84 -16.93 -10.55
N ASN A 469 3.89 -17.17 -9.67
CA ASN A 469 3.97 -16.70 -8.29
C ASN A 469 4.56 -17.84 -7.45
N ASP A 470 5.86 -18.08 -7.60
CA ASP A 470 6.56 -19.02 -6.76
C ASP A 470 7.07 -18.33 -5.50
N ALA A 471 6.59 -18.81 -4.35
CA ALA A 471 7.11 -18.46 -3.07
C ALA A 471 8.24 -19.42 -2.70
N VAL A 472 9.41 -18.88 -2.40
CA VAL A 472 10.56 -19.66 -1.92
C VAL A 472 10.87 -19.26 -0.50
N THR A 473 10.98 -20.26 0.37
CA THR A 473 11.44 -20.06 1.75
C THR A 473 12.77 -20.78 1.94
N ILE A 474 13.77 -20.02 2.37
CA ILE A 474 15.09 -20.54 2.74
C ILE A 474 15.37 -20.26 4.20
N THR A 475 16.12 -21.15 4.85
CA THR A 475 16.60 -20.96 6.21
C THR A 475 18.12 -20.81 6.19
N THR A 476 18.58 -19.68 6.75
CA THR A 476 19.99 -19.30 6.81
C THR A 476 20.47 -19.15 8.24
N LEU A 477 21.78 -18.98 8.44
CA LEU A 477 22.31 -18.40 9.66
C LEU A 477 21.65 -17.05 9.91
N CYS A 478 21.58 -16.59 11.15
CA CYS A 478 20.91 -15.34 11.48
C CYS A 478 21.60 -14.14 10.81
N ILE A 479 20.89 -13.47 9.91
CA ILE A 479 21.35 -12.28 9.18
C ILE A 479 20.58 -11.07 9.70
N PRO A 480 21.08 -10.32 10.70
CA PRO A 480 20.30 -9.33 11.44
C PRO A 480 19.94 -8.06 10.66
N TRP A 481 20.62 -7.76 9.58
CA TRP A 481 20.43 -6.52 8.79
C TRP A 481 19.45 -6.64 7.65
N LEU A 482 18.90 -7.85 7.38
CA LEU A 482 17.90 -8.04 6.31
C LEU A 482 16.63 -7.26 6.60
N ASP A 483 16.02 -6.76 5.52
CA ASP A 483 14.69 -6.16 5.57
C ASP A 483 13.80 -6.72 4.44
N VAL A 484 12.50 -6.55 4.59
CA VAL A 484 11.53 -6.91 3.55
C VAL A 484 11.56 -5.89 2.41
N PHE A 485 11.01 -6.28 1.27
CA PHE A 485 11.07 -5.54 0.00
C PHE A 485 12.52 -5.27 -0.48
N GLU A 486 13.45 -6.11 -0.09
CA GLU A 486 14.77 -6.17 -0.70
C GLU A 486 14.76 -7.14 -1.87
N LYS A 487 15.42 -6.73 -2.96
CA LYS A 487 15.59 -7.55 -4.16
C LYS A 487 16.82 -8.41 -4.02
N VAL A 488 16.67 -9.70 -4.22
CA VAL A 488 17.74 -10.69 -4.07
C VAL A 488 17.80 -11.62 -5.28
N THR A 489 18.94 -12.26 -5.49
CA THR A 489 19.06 -13.35 -6.47
C THR A 489 19.15 -14.68 -5.76
N TRP A 490 18.35 -15.64 -6.21
CA TRP A 490 18.36 -16.99 -5.69
C TRP A 490 18.25 -18.04 -6.81
N GLN A 491 19.07 -19.07 -6.75
CA GLN A 491 18.98 -20.24 -7.62
C GLN A 491 18.41 -21.41 -6.81
N LYS A 492 17.18 -21.79 -7.14
CA LYS A 492 16.57 -22.99 -6.54
C LYS A 492 17.38 -24.24 -6.86
N GLN A 493 17.30 -25.24 -5.96
CA GLN A 493 18.08 -26.48 -6.13
C GLN A 493 17.66 -27.29 -7.37
N ASP A 494 16.41 -27.14 -7.80
CA ASP A 494 15.82 -27.84 -8.94
C ASP A 494 15.93 -27.08 -10.28
N THR A 495 16.39 -25.84 -10.27
CA THR A 495 16.49 -25.00 -11.46
C THR A 495 17.94 -24.67 -11.82
N GLY A 496 18.26 -24.58 -13.13
CA GLY A 496 19.62 -24.33 -13.61
C GLY A 496 20.10 -22.89 -13.42
N GLU A 497 19.20 -21.90 -13.36
CA GLU A 497 19.55 -20.47 -13.42
C GLU A 497 19.05 -19.71 -12.19
N PRO A 498 19.84 -18.71 -11.70
CA PRO A 498 19.40 -17.79 -10.67
C PRO A 498 18.27 -16.89 -11.17
N CYS A 499 17.23 -16.74 -10.35
CA CYS A 499 16.15 -15.80 -10.58
C CYS A 499 16.18 -14.68 -9.54
N GLN A 500 15.51 -13.57 -9.85
CA GLN A 500 15.34 -12.45 -8.94
C GLN A 500 14.08 -12.66 -8.10
N TYR A 501 14.17 -12.30 -6.82
CA TYR A 501 13.10 -12.40 -5.84
C TYR A 501 13.01 -11.13 -5.02
N ILE A 502 11.81 -10.86 -4.47
CA ILE A 502 11.55 -9.84 -3.46
C ILE A 502 11.25 -10.52 -2.13
N ILE A 503 11.95 -10.13 -1.08
CA ILE A 503 11.72 -10.62 0.27
C ILE A 503 10.39 -10.06 0.79
N LYS A 504 9.50 -10.94 1.27
CA LYS A 504 8.19 -10.57 1.84
C LYS A 504 8.11 -10.76 3.35
N ASN A 505 8.70 -11.85 3.83
CA ASN A 505 8.71 -12.17 5.25
C ASN A 505 10.09 -12.62 5.71
N ILE A 506 10.47 -12.16 6.90
CA ILE A 506 11.67 -12.59 7.59
C ILE A 506 11.27 -13.00 9.01
N SER A 507 11.74 -14.15 9.44
CA SER A 507 11.58 -14.61 10.82
C SER A 507 12.91 -15.06 11.37
N HIS A 508 13.43 -14.31 12.34
CA HIS A 508 14.62 -14.69 13.08
C HIS A 508 14.22 -15.53 14.30
N ASN A 509 14.68 -16.76 14.35
CA ASN A 509 14.62 -17.57 15.55
C ASN A 509 15.89 -17.30 16.38
N LEU A 510 15.73 -16.56 17.45
CA LEU A 510 16.83 -16.14 18.32
C LEU A 510 17.21 -17.19 19.36
N GLY A 511 16.49 -18.31 19.38
CA GLY A 511 16.70 -19.43 20.30
C GLY A 511 17.50 -20.57 19.72
N GLY A 512 17.79 -21.49 20.60
CA GLY A 512 18.57 -22.66 20.24
C GLY A 512 20.07 -22.40 20.28
N THR A 513 20.85 -23.41 19.84
CA THR A 513 22.32 -23.35 19.87
C THR A 513 22.89 -22.37 18.85
N VAL A 514 22.20 -22.23 17.72
CA VAL A 514 22.54 -21.28 16.63
C VAL A 514 21.28 -20.54 16.19
N PRO A 515 21.28 -19.21 16.27
CA PRO A 515 20.19 -18.42 15.73
C PRO A 515 20.08 -18.56 14.19
N THR A 516 18.85 -18.59 13.69
CA THR A 516 18.56 -18.76 12.26
C THR A 516 17.63 -17.69 11.75
N THR A 517 17.66 -17.45 10.44
CA THR A 517 16.73 -16.60 9.73
C THR A 517 15.99 -17.42 8.67
N SER A 518 14.66 -17.43 8.74
CA SER A 518 13.79 -17.91 7.67
C SER A 518 13.41 -16.72 6.80
N ILE A 519 13.66 -16.82 5.50
CA ILE A 519 13.42 -15.78 4.52
C ILE A 519 12.38 -16.31 3.53
N THR A 520 11.20 -15.72 3.49
CA THR A 520 10.19 -16.01 2.46
C THR A 520 10.23 -14.91 1.41
N MET A 521 10.43 -15.31 0.18
CA MET A 521 10.58 -14.40 -0.96
C MET A 521 9.71 -14.86 -2.13
N TYR A 522 9.21 -13.91 -2.89
CA TYR A 522 8.40 -14.13 -4.08
C TYR A 522 9.17 -13.71 -5.31
N ARG A 523 8.90 -14.39 -6.43
CA ARG A 523 9.57 -14.08 -7.68
C ARG A 523 9.33 -12.62 -8.06
N PHE A 524 10.41 -11.95 -8.45
CA PHE A 524 10.34 -10.59 -8.95
C PHE A 524 9.82 -10.56 -10.38
N HIS A 525 8.85 -9.68 -10.61
CA HIS A 525 8.30 -9.37 -11.93
C HIS A 525 8.37 -7.85 -12.10
N PRO A 526 9.13 -7.36 -13.08
CA PRO A 526 9.30 -5.93 -13.33
C PRO A 526 8.03 -5.25 -13.87
#